data_68d208ad3d1167afe7c2fdd06ba495e0
#
_entry.id   68d208ad3d1167afe7c2fdd06ba495e0
#
_cell.length_a   1.000
_cell.length_b   1.000
_cell.length_c   1.000
_cell.angle_alpha   90.00
_cell.angle_beta   90.00
_cell.angle_gamma   90.00
#
_symmetry.space_group_name_H-M   'P 1'
#
loop_
_entity.id
_entity.type
_entity.pdbx_description
1 polymer ?
#
loop_
_entity_poly.entity_id
_entity_poly.type
_entity_poly.pdbx_seq_one_letter_code
_entity_poly.pdbx_strand_id
1 'polypeptide(L)'
;YIKDPNDRHHLLPDPEAAEVVKSIFYMFCEGIGYVRMTKILRGKNILNPNAYFNQHNPDYYKSDYWRKPYDWHATSIRTILSNPVYLGNTVFGRTENKGFYDKKRVPKPESEWIVVENTHEALISKDTWDTVQKLMKSKRRETKSGEIQMFAGLVKCSDCGSSLNVSRKRTGQYTGFSCWVYKNYGKDRCTSHAIGWKTLNAIVLDDINRNLQAAKRARKGYLAALTASKASG
;
A
#
# COMPACT_ATOMS: atom_id res chain seq x y z
N TYR A 1 1.81 6.03 17.52
CA TYR A 1 2.33 5.44 18.76
C TYR A 1 2.68 6.52 19.77
N ILE A 2 2.53 6.21 21.03
CA ILE A 2 2.96 7.00 22.19
C ILE A 2 4.01 6.21 22.97
N LYS A 3 4.83 6.91 23.75
CA LYS A 3 5.79 6.24 24.64
C LYS A 3 5.05 5.62 25.83
N ASP A 4 5.47 4.42 26.22
CA ASP A 4 4.98 3.80 27.46
C ASP A 4 5.42 4.65 28.65
N PRO A 5 4.50 5.05 29.56
CA PRO A 5 4.85 5.78 30.77
C PRO A 5 5.79 5.01 31.69
N ASN A 6 5.73 3.67 31.67
CA ASN A 6 6.50 2.79 32.56
C ASN A 6 7.83 2.34 31.93
N ASP A 7 7.90 2.30 30.57
CA ASP A 7 9.11 1.92 29.83
C ASP A 7 9.39 2.88 28.69
N ARG A 8 10.42 3.72 28.86
CA ARG A 8 10.82 4.72 27.83
C ARG A 8 11.26 4.13 26.49
N HIS A 9 11.56 2.84 26.45
CA HIS A 9 12.02 2.13 25.25
C HIS A 9 10.90 1.38 24.54
N HIS A 10 9.72 1.29 25.16
CA HIS A 10 8.56 0.64 24.61
C HIS A 10 7.56 1.65 24.01
N LEU A 11 6.91 1.27 22.91
CA LEU A 11 5.89 2.07 22.23
C LEU A 11 4.52 1.39 22.37
N LEU A 12 3.52 2.17 22.76
CA LEU A 12 2.14 1.73 22.81
C LEU A 12 1.36 2.30 21.62
N PRO A 13 0.40 1.55 21.07
CA PRO A 13 -0.53 2.09 20.08
C PRO A 13 -1.29 3.28 20.65
N ASP A 14 -1.30 4.39 19.92
CA ASP A 14 -2.19 5.52 20.15
C ASP A 14 -3.52 5.20 19.47
N PRO A 15 -4.63 5.01 20.20
CA PRO A 15 -5.87 4.50 19.61
C PRO A 15 -6.41 5.35 18.46
N GLU A 16 -6.39 6.69 18.61
CA GLU A 16 -6.91 7.61 17.61
C GLU A 16 -6.04 7.64 16.35
N ALA A 17 -4.72 7.81 16.53
CA ALA A 17 -3.78 7.82 15.42
C ALA A 17 -3.67 6.44 14.74
N ALA A 18 -3.81 5.34 15.48
CA ALA A 18 -3.77 3.98 14.95
C ALA A 18 -4.91 3.71 13.95
N GLU A 19 -6.13 4.15 14.26
CA GLU A 19 -7.28 4.01 13.36
C GLU A 19 -7.08 4.78 12.05
N VAL A 20 -6.49 5.98 12.12
CA VAL A 20 -6.15 6.75 10.91
C VAL A 20 -5.12 6.01 10.06
N VAL A 21 -4.06 5.47 10.67
CA VAL A 21 -3.03 4.70 9.98
C VAL A 21 -3.65 3.46 9.31
N LYS A 22 -4.41 2.66 10.03
CA LYS A 22 -5.11 1.48 9.50
C LYS A 22 -5.99 1.84 8.30
N SER A 23 -6.76 2.95 8.41
CA SER A 23 -7.62 3.42 7.33
C SER A 23 -6.84 3.81 6.07
N ILE A 24 -5.64 4.41 6.21
CA ILE A 24 -4.76 4.78 5.10
C ILE A 24 -4.26 3.51 4.40
N PHE A 25 -3.81 2.50 5.13
CA PHE A 25 -3.37 1.21 4.57
C PHE A 25 -4.53 0.51 3.83
N TYR A 26 -5.72 0.47 4.44
CA TYR A 26 -6.91 -0.11 3.83
C TYR A 26 -7.31 0.60 2.53
N MET A 27 -7.43 1.92 2.53
CA MET A 27 -7.73 2.72 1.34
C MET A 27 -6.71 2.47 0.21
N PHE A 28 -5.43 2.29 0.56
CA PHE A 28 -4.41 2.00 -0.44
C PHE A 28 -4.55 0.60 -1.04
N CYS A 29 -4.89 -0.41 -0.24
CA CYS A 29 -5.21 -1.75 -0.72
C CYS A 29 -6.43 -1.76 -1.65
N GLU A 30 -7.44 -0.91 -1.41
CA GLU A 30 -8.58 -0.70 -2.31
C GLU A 30 -8.20 0.03 -3.61
N GLY A 31 -6.95 0.45 -3.76
CA GLY A 31 -6.46 1.12 -4.96
C GLY A 31 -6.70 2.63 -5.00
N ILE A 32 -7.06 3.25 -3.88
CA ILE A 32 -7.21 4.70 -3.78
C ILE A 32 -5.83 5.36 -3.82
N GLY A 33 -5.61 6.27 -4.78
CA GLY A 33 -4.33 6.98 -4.94
C GLY A 33 -4.10 8.04 -3.85
N TYR A 34 -2.83 8.41 -3.64
CA TYR A 34 -2.41 9.34 -2.58
C TYR A 34 -3.19 10.66 -2.56
N VAL A 35 -3.36 11.30 -3.73
CA VAL A 35 -4.09 12.58 -3.86
C VAL A 35 -5.57 12.43 -3.49
N ARG A 36 -6.20 11.32 -3.85
CA ARG A 36 -7.59 11.07 -3.49
C ARG A 36 -7.74 10.81 -1.98
N MET A 37 -6.78 10.09 -1.38
CA MET A 37 -6.74 9.91 0.08
C MET A 37 -6.63 11.24 0.82
N THR A 38 -5.77 12.19 0.36
CA THR A 38 -5.68 13.51 1.01
C THR A 38 -7.02 14.25 1.00
N LYS A 39 -7.78 14.14 -0.09
CA LYS A 39 -9.13 14.74 -0.18
C LYS A 39 -10.13 14.08 0.77
N ILE A 40 -10.08 12.74 0.90
CA ILE A 40 -10.95 11.99 1.81
C ILE A 40 -10.66 12.35 3.26
N LEU A 41 -9.37 12.34 3.65
CA LEU A 41 -8.95 12.66 5.03
C LEU A 41 -9.31 14.11 5.39
N ARG A 42 -9.12 15.05 4.46
CA ARG A 42 -9.53 16.44 4.62
C ARG A 42 -11.05 16.57 4.76
N GLY A 43 -11.82 15.91 3.90
CA GLY A 43 -13.28 15.93 3.95
C GLY A 43 -13.87 15.35 5.24
N LYS A 44 -13.14 14.45 5.89
CA LYS A 44 -13.48 13.90 7.21
C LYS A 44 -12.96 14.73 8.39
N ASN A 45 -12.32 15.87 8.14
CA ASN A 45 -11.69 16.72 9.16
C ASN A 45 -10.72 15.95 10.07
N ILE A 46 -9.94 15.02 9.48
CA ILE A 46 -8.93 14.27 10.20
C ILE A 46 -7.65 15.12 10.25
N LEU A 47 -7.11 15.31 11.44
CA LEU A 47 -5.87 16.07 11.65
C LEU A 47 -4.71 15.43 10.91
N ASN A 48 -3.89 16.23 10.25
CA ASN A 48 -2.63 15.75 9.71
C ASN A 48 -1.64 15.43 10.83
N PRO A 49 -0.58 14.61 10.59
CA PRO A 49 0.33 14.17 11.64
C PRO A 49 0.96 15.30 12.46
N ASN A 50 1.29 16.43 11.81
CA ASN A 50 1.90 17.57 12.51
C ASN A 50 0.90 18.27 13.41
N ALA A 51 -0.32 18.49 12.95
CA ALA A 51 -1.38 19.10 13.74
C ALA A 51 -1.79 18.22 14.92
N TYR A 52 -1.89 16.90 14.68
CA TYR A 52 -2.16 15.92 15.74
C TYR A 52 -1.06 15.93 16.82
N PHE A 53 0.20 15.89 16.39
CA PHE A 53 1.34 15.97 17.31
C PHE A 53 1.34 17.25 18.12
N ASN A 54 1.04 18.40 17.48
CA ASN A 54 1.05 19.71 18.13
C ASN A 54 -0.11 19.87 19.14
N GLN A 55 -1.25 19.24 18.86
CA GLN A 55 -2.38 19.22 19.80
C GLN A 55 -2.00 18.55 21.14
N HIS A 56 -1.17 17.50 21.08
CA HIS A 56 -0.71 16.78 22.27
C HIS A 56 0.60 17.34 22.86
N ASN A 57 1.30 18.20 22.12
CA ASN A 57 2.57 18.78 22.52
C ASN A 57 2.63 20.28 22.17
N PRO A 58 1.80 21.14 22.76
CA PRO A 58 1.62 22.53 22.34
C PRO A 58 2.90 23.37 22.47
N ASP A 59 3.80 23.00 23.38
CA ASP A 59 5.05 23.74 23.62
C ASP A 59 6.19 23.35 22.67
N TYR A 60 6.01 22.30 21.85
CA TYR A 60 7.10 21.77 21.02
C TYR A 60 7.37 22.60 19.77
N TYR A 61 6.33 23.07 19.08
CA TYR A 61 6.45 23.91 17.89
C TYR A 61 6.03 25.35 18.16
N LYS A 62 7.00 26.27 18.09
CA LYS A 62 6.75 27.73 18.18
C LYS A 62 6.29 28.37 16.86
N SER A 63 6.10 27.59 15.79
CA SER A 63 5.78 28.13 14.47
C SER A 63 4.33 27.88 14.07
N ASP A 64 3.78 28.81 13.30
CA ASP A 64 2.40 28.79 12.75
C ASP A 64 2.12 27.66 11.73
N TYR A 65 2.94 26.62 11.69
CA TYR A 65 2.86 25.51 10.75
C TYR A 65 1.54 24.71 10.85
N TRP A 66 0.87 24.80 11.98
CA TRP A 66 -0.41 24.11 12.27
C TRP A 66 -1.66 24.88 11.79
N ARG A 67 -1.51 26.03 11.11
CA ARG A 67 -2.64 26.85 10.63
C ARG A 67 -3.58 26.11 9.67
N LYS A 68 -3.14 24.97 9.10
CA LYS A 68 -3.94 24.14 8.22
C LYS A 68 -4.00 22.70 8.74
N PRO A 69 -4.73 22.44 9.84
CA PRO A 69 -4.67 21.18 10.56
C PRO A 69 -5.16 19.98 9.74
N TYR A 70 -5.99 20.22 8.75
CA TYR A 70 -6.57 19.17 7.90
C TYR A 70 -5.89 19.05 6.53
N ASP A 71 -4.84 19.83 6.26
CA ASP A 71 -4.12 19.76 4.99
C ASP A 71 -3.15 18.57 4.98
N TRP A 72 -3.64 17.50 4.44
CA TRP A 72 -2.85 16.31 4.18
C TRP A 72 -2.06 16.45 2.88
N HIS A 73 -0.79 16.03 2.89
CA HIS A 73 0.05 15.97 1.71
C HIS A 73 0.25 14.52 1.25
N ALA A 74 0.31 14.31 -0.07
CA ALA A 74 0.57 12.99 -0.65
C ALA A 74 1.91 12.37 -0.18
N THR A 75 2.90 13.21 0.10
CA THR A 75 4.19 12.81 0.68
C THR A 75 4.03 12.24 2.09
N SER A 76 3.18 12.84 2.93
CA SER A 76 2.91 12.33 4.29
C SER A 76 2.27 10.94 4.25
N ILE A 77 1.27 10.74 3.37
CA ILE A 77 0.65 9.42 3.17
C ILE A 77 1.68 8.41 2.69
N ARG A 78 2.51 8.78 1.71
CA ARG A 78 3.57 7.89 1.22
C ARG A 78 4.55 7.51 2.33
N THR A 79 4.95 8.46 3.17
CA THR A 79 5.84 8.21 4.31
C THR A 79 5.20 7.25 5.31
N ILE A 80 3.90 7.40 5.61
CA ILE A 80 3.17 6.48 6.48
C ILE A 80 3.18 5.07 5.88
N LEU A 81 2.81 4.90 4.61
CA LEU A 81 2.75 3.60 3.93
C LEU A 81 4.11 2.91 3.78
N SER A 82 5.23 3.65 3.86
CA SER A 82 6.60 3.10 3.76
C SER A 82 7.33 3.01 5.10
N ASN A 83 6.65 3.26 6.23
CA ASN A 83 7.32 3.25 7.52
C ASN A 83 7.16 1.89 8.23
N PRO A 84 8.24 1.09 8.36
CA PRO A 84 8.18 -0.25 8.96
C PRO A 84 7.87 -0.26 10.45
N VAL A 85 7.80 0.88 11.11
CA VAL A 85 7.36 0.97 12.51
C VAL A 85 5.96 0.40 12.71
N TYR A 86 5.10 0.46 11.71
CA TYR A 86 3.73 -0.08 11.80
C TYR A 86 3.65 -1.62 11.78
N LEU A 87 4.77 -2.29 11.49
CA LEU A 87 4.95 -3.75 11.65
C LEU A 87 5.40 -4.17 13.05
N GLY A 88 5.55 -3.22 13.98
CA GLY A 88 6.12 -3.49 15.31
C GLY A 88 7.64 -3.47 15.33
N ASN A 89 8.29 -2.93 14.29
CA ASN A 89 9.74 -2.92 14.15
C ASN A 89 10.32 -1.52 14.41
N THR A 90 11.42 -1.45 15.13
CA THR A 90 12.20 -0.20 15.27
C THR A 90 13.35 -0.18 14.26
N VAL A 91 13.49 0.92 13.53
CA VAL A 91 14.51 1.07 12.49
C VAL A 91 15.42 2.25 12.78
N PHE A 92 16.71 1.96 12.88
CA PHE A 92 17.77 2.94 13.09
C PHE A 92 18.63 3.11 11.83
N GLY A 93 19.38 4.22 11.77
CA GLY A 93 20.36 4.45 10.70
C GLY A 93 19.74 4.74 9.33
N ARG A 94 18.50 5.21 9.24
CA ARG A 94 17.83 5.53 7.96
C ARG A 94 18.47 6.70 7.20
N THR A 95 19.17 7.56 7.92
CA THR A 95 19.87 8.73 7.36
C THR A 95 21.22 8.89 8.01
N GLU A 96 22.17 9.48 7.28
CA GLU A 96 23.47 9.88 7.79
C GLU A 96 23.76 11.35 7.46
N ASN A 97 24.66 11.98 8.19
CA ASN A 97 25.16 13.30 7.83
C ASN A 97 26.18 13.15 6.72
N LYS A 98 26.12 13.99 5.69
CA LYS A 98 27.03 13.96 4.54
C LYS A 98 28.51 14.20 4.93
N GLY A 99 28.73 14.87 6.04
CA GLY A 99 30.06 15.15 6.57
C GLY A 99 30.00 15.85 7.91
N PHE A 100 31.15 16.02 8.57
CA PHE A 100 31.24 16.63 9.89
C PHE A 100 30.72 18.07 9.91
N TYR A 101 31.01 18.85 8.84
CA TYR A 101 30.59 20.24 8.70
C TYR A 101 29.25 20.39 7.95
N ASP A 102 28.83 19.40 7.17
CA ASP A 102 27.59 19.44 6.40
C ASP A 102 26.47 18.70 7.18
N LYS A 103 25.62 19.49 7.85
CA LYS A 103 24.46 18.98 8.61
C LYS A 103 23.34 18.41 7.73
N LYS A 104 23.52 18.40 6.41
CA LYS A 104 22.53 17.85 5.48
C LYS A 104 22.45 16.33 5.63
N ARG A 105 21.29 15.86 6.04
CA ARG A 105 21.00 14.42 6.13
C ARG A 105 20.75 13.82 4.76
N VAL A 106 21.40 12.72 4.48
CA VAL A 106 21.24 11.91 3.25
C VAL A 106 20.60 10.58 3.62
N PRO A 107 19.59 10.09 2.88
CA PRO A 107 19.01 8.78 3.14
C PRO A 107 20.03 7.67 2.81
N LYS A 108 20.13 6.69 3.70
CA LYS A 108 20.92 5.46 3.50
C LYS A 108 20.10 4.40 2.75
N PRO A 109 20.74 3.50 2.00
CA PRO A 109 20.10 2.32 1.43
C PRO A 109 19.44 1.47 2.52
N GLU A 110 18.32 0.83 2.19
CA GLU A 110 17.60 -0.04 3.14
C GLU A 110 18.47 -1.20 3.66
N SER A 111 19.47 -1.66 2.87
CA SER A 111 20.43 -2.70 3.26
C SER A 111 21.35 -2.29 4.42
N GLU A 112 21.48 -1.00 4.69
CA GLU A 112 22.32 -0.46 5.77
C GLU A 112 21.52 -0.08 7.02
N TRP A 113 20.19 -0.27 6.99
CA TRP A 113 19.35 0.02 8.12
C TRP A 113 19.50 -1.05 9.20
N ILE A 114 19.52 -0.63 10.45
CA ILE A 114 19.47 -1.54 11.59
C ILE A 114 18.00 -1.71 11.96
N VAL A 115 17.45 -2.90 11.70
CA VAL A 115 16.05 -3.24 11.98
C VAL A 115 16.02 -4.15 13.20
N VAL A 116 15.32 -3.71 14.25
CA VAL A 116 15.01 -4.54 15.42
C VAL A 116 13.54 -4.91 15.33
N GLU A 117 13.28 -6.21 15.19
CA GLU A 117 11.93 -6.73 15.01
C GLU A 117 11.19 -6.89 16.34
N ASN A 118 9.85 -6.79 16.29
CA ASN A 118 8.95 -7.07 17.42
C ASN A 118 9.25 -6.25 18.70
N THR A 119 9.60 -4.98 18.52
CA THR A 119 9.86 -4.07 19.65
C THR A 119 8.60 -3.50 20.30
N HIS A 120 7.46 -3.57 19.59
CA HIS A 120 6.17 -3.07 20.04
C HIS A 120 5.03 -3.72 19.26
N GLU A 121 3.79 -3.49 19.67
CA GLU A 121 2.61 -4.05 19.02
C GLU A 121 2.48 -3.54 17.58
N ALA A 122 2.30 -4.47 16.62
CA ALA A 122 2.10 -4.14 15.21
C ALA A 122 0.69 -3.60 14.97
N LEU A 123 0.56 -2.47 14.25
CA LEU A 123 -0.75 -1.95 13.80
C LEU A 123 -1.22 -2.61 12.52
N ILE A 124 -0.29 -3.07 11.69
CA ILE A 124 -0.55 -3.61 10.36
C ILE A 124 0.04 -5.01 10.26
N SER A 125 -0.74 -5.95 9.74
CA SER A 125 -0.26 -7.32 9.49
C SER A 125 0.81 -7.33 8.39
N LYS A 126 1.70 -8.31 8.44
CA LYS A 126 2.76 -8.49 7.44
C LYS A 126 2.17 -8.65 6.03
N ASP A 127 1.08 -9.39 5.87
CA ASP A 127 0.42 -9.61 4.57
C ASP A 127 -0.11 -8.30 3.97
N THR A 128 -0.73 -7.46 4.80
CA THR A 128 -1.19 -6.12 4.37
C THR A 128 -0.01 -5.24 3.98
N TRP A 129 1.04 -5.24 4.77
CA TRP A 129 2.27 -4.50 4.49
C TRP A 129 2.88 -4.93 3.15
N ASP A 130 3.12 -6.23 2.95
CA ASP A 130 3.72 -6.77 1.73
C ASP A 130 2.88 -6.45 0.50
N THR A 131 1.57 -6.50 0.63
CA THR A 131 0.62 -6.10 -0.42
C THR A 131 0.80 -4.62 -0.76
N VAL A 132 0.85 -3.74 0.24
CA VAL A 132 1.05 -2.30 0.06
C VAL A 132 2.40 -2.02 -0.60
N GLN A 133 3.50 -2.64 -0.16
CA GLN A 133 4.82 -2.45 -0.78
C GLN A 133 4.84 -2.89 -2.25
N LYS A 134 4.21 -4.03 -2.58
CA LYS A 134 4.03 -4.48 -3.98
C LYS A 134 3.25 -3.45 -4.80
N LEU A 135 2.15 -2.93 -4.25
CA LEU A 135 1.33 -1.90 -4.90
C LEU A 135 2.08 -0.58 -5.08
N MET A 136 2.89 -0.15 -4.12
CA MET A 136 3.72 1.05 -4.21
C MET A 136 4.79 0.95 -5.31
N LYS A 137 5.37 -0.24 -5.50
CA LYS A 137 6.33 -0.50 -6.58
C LYS A 137 5.67 -0.58 -7.96
N SER A 138 4.36 -0.89 -8.03
CA SER A 138 3.62 -0.88 -9.28
C SER A 138 3.40 0.56 -9.77
N LYS A 139 3.78 0.85 -11.03
CA LYS A 139 3.60 2.19 -11.63
C LYS A 139 2.13 2.43 -11.99
N ARG A 140 1.28 2.68 -10.99
CA ARG A 140 -0.11 3.08 -11.22
C ARG A 140 -0.19 4.58 -11.47
N ARG A 141 -0.69 4.97 -12.65
CA ARG A 141 -1.05 6.36 -12.95
C ARG A 141 -2.56 6.50 -12.85
N GLU A 142 -3.03 7.46 -12.06
CA GLU A 142 -4.43 7.87 -12.09
C GLU A 142 -4.77 8.42 -13.48
N THR A 143 -5.91 8.02 -14.03
CA THR A 143 -6.42 8.63 -15.26
C THR A 143 -6.97 10.02 -14.96
N LYS A 144 -6.99 10.92 -15.97
CA LYS A 144 -7.60 12.26 -15.83
C LYS A 144 -9.06 12.22 -15.35
N SER A 145 -9.78 11.13 -15.61
CA SER A 145 -11.16 10.90 -15.16
C SER A 145 -11.27 10.40 -13.71
N GLY A 146 -10.16 10.13 -13.01
CA GLY A 146 -10.15 9.56 -11.68
C GLY A 146 -10.58 8.09 -11.62
N GLU A 147 -10.89 7.46 -12.75
CA GLU A 147 -11.22 6.05 -12.83
C GLU A 147 -9.96 5.19 -12.72
N ILE A 148 -9.88 4.38 -11.69
CA ILE A 148 -8.82 3.38 -11.53
C ILE A 148 -9.25 2.13 -12.29
N GLN A 149 -8.51 1.79 -13.33
CA GLN A 149 -8.73 0.52 -14.04
C GLN A 149 -8.28 -0.64 -13.13
N MET A 150 -9.19 -1.56 -12.84
CA MET A 150 -9.01 -2.65 -11.86
C MET A 150 -7.68 -3.41 -12.03
N PHE A 151 -7.28 -3.69 -13.28
CA PHE A 151 -6.08 -4.46 -13.58
C PHE A 151 -4.87 -3.61 -13.99
N ALA A 152 -4.96 -2.28 -13.90
CA ALA A 152 -3.85 -1.40 -14.27
C ALA A 152 -2.63 -1.64 -13.38
N GLY A 153 -1.48 -1.92 -13.99
CA GLY A 153 -0.22 -2.24 -13.30
C GLY A 153 -0.10 -3.67 -12.79
N LEU A 154 -1.17 -4.46 -12.83
CA LEU A 154 -1.15 -5.88 -12.43
C LEU A 154 -0.85 -6.81 -13.60
N VAL A 155 -1.35 -6.48 -14.79
CA VAL A 155 -1.16 -7.32 -15.99
C VAL A 155 0.21 -7.08 -16.59
N LYS A 156 0.96 -8.17 -16.79
CA LYS A 156 2.30 -8.15 -17.39
C LYS A 156 2.31 -8.94 -18.68
N CYS A 157 3.21 -8.56 -19.57
CA CYS A 157 3.47 -9.31 -20.81
C CYS A 157 4.23 -10.60 -20.46
N SER A 158 3.79 -11.74 -21.02
CA SER A 158 4.45 -13.04 -20.84
C SER A 158 5.87 -13.08 -21.40
N ASP A 159 6.11 -12.40 -22.49
CA ASP A 159 7.38 -12.45 -23.23
C ASP A 159 8.43 -11.48 -22.64
N CYS A 160 8.06 -10.21 -22.46
CA CYS A 160 9.02 -9.17 -22.03
C CYS A 160 8.90 -8.77 -20.57
N GLY A 161 7.95 -9.35 -19.80
CA GLY A 161 7.73 -9.05 -18.38
C GLY A 161 7.26 -7.63 -18.07
N SER A 162 7.15 -6.75 -19.06
CA SER A 162 6.72 -5.35 -18.86
C SER A 162 5.22 -5.28 -18.57
N SER A 163 4.81 -4.25 -17.81
CA SER A 163 3.39 -4.01 -17.56
C SER A 163 2.66 -3.66 -18.85
N LEU A 164 1.48 -4.25 -19.04
CA LEU A 164 0.61 -3.90 -20.16
C LEU A 164 -0.02 -2.52 -19.93
N ASN A 165 -0.09 -1.73 -20.99
CA ASN A 165 -0.75 -0.43 -20.97
C ASN A 165 -2.23 -0.55 -21.31
N VAL A 166 -3.01 0.32 -20.68
CA VAL A 166 -4.43 0.48 -20.96
C VAL A 166 -4.63 0.95 -22.40
N SER A 167 -5.40 0.21 -23.19
CA SER A 167 -5.81 0.55 -24.53
C SER A 167 -7.18 1.21 -24.53
N ARG A 168 -7.30 2.32 -25.31
CA ARG A 168 -8.56 3.06 -25.47
C ARG A 168 -8.86 3.32 -26.93
N LYS A 169 -10.14 3.36 -27.29
CA LYS A 169 -10.57 3.88 -28.59
C LYS A 169 -10.34 5.38 -28.67
N ARG A 170 -10.38 5.94 -29.86
CA ARG A 170 -10.31 7.39 -30.12
C ARG A 170 -11.40 8.18 -29.37
N THR A 171 -12.54 7.54 -29.13
CA THR A 171 -13.66 8.06 -28.32
C THR A 171 -13.40 8.10 -26.82
N GLY A 172 -12.20 7.68 -26.36
CA GLY A 172 -11.88 7.56 -24.93
C GLY A 172 -12.35 6.26 -24.28
N GLN A 173 -13.19 5.47 -24.94
CA GLN A 173 -13.73 4.22 -24.42
C GLN A 173 -12.59 3.21 -24.18
N TYR A 174 -12.57 2.61 -23.02
CA TYR A 174 -11.64 1.57 -22.64
C TYR A 174 -11.89 0.26 -23.41
N THR A 175 -10.83 -0.33 -23.97
CA THR A 175 -10.94 -1.57 -24.75
C THR A 175 -10.20 -2.76 -24.16
N GLY A 176 -9.12 -2.53 -23.42
CA GLY A 176 -8.30 -3.61 -22.85
C GLY A 176 -6.89 -3.16 -22.52
N PHE A 177 -5.96 -4.09 -22.62
CA PHE A 177 -4.54 -3.90 -22.36
C PHE A 177 -3.71 -4.32 -23.55
N SER A 178 -2.57 -3.65 -23.78
CA SER A 178 -1.62 -3.99 -24.83
C SER A 178 -0.18 -3.84 -24.34
N CYS A 179 0.75 -4.62 -24.91
CA CYS A 179 2.15 -4.58 -24.54
C CYS A 179 2.76 -3.22 -24.90
N TRP A 180 3.31 -2.54 -23.87
CA TRP A 180 3.94 -1.24 -24.03
C TRP A 180 5.22 -1.31 -24.88
N VAL A 181 6.03 -2.37 -24.67
CA VAL A 181 7.28 -2.56 -25.38
C VAL A 181 7.02 -2.76 -26.88
N TYR A 182 6.08 -3.63 -27.23
CA TYR A 182 5.68 -3.80 -28.64
C TYR A 182 5.17 -2.49 -29.26
N LYS A 183 4.33 -1.76 -28.54
CA LYS A 183 3.74 -0.51 -29.05
C LYS A 183 4.76 0.59 -29.30
N ASN A 184 5.85 0.64 -28.54
CA ASN A 184 6.85 1.70 -28.65
C ASN A 184 8.10 1.30 -29.46
N TYR A 185 8.45 0.00 -29.47
CA TYR A 185 9.69 -0.50 -30.07
C TYR A 185 9.45 -1.51 -31.19
N GLY A 186 8.20 -1.92 -31.44
CA GLY A 186 7.86 -2.83 -32.52
C GLY A 186 8.26 -4.29 -32.24
N LYS A 187 8.34 -5.05 -33.35
CA LYS A 187 8.61 -6.49 -33.35
C LYS A 187 10.04 -6.84 -32.89
N ASP A 188 10.95 -5.88 -32.93
CA ASP A 188 12.36 -6.13 -32.56
C ASP A 188 12.55 -6.43 -31.07
N ARG A 189 11.63 -6.02 -30.23
CA ARG A 189 11.74 -6.16 -28.77
C ARG A 189 10.64 -7.00 -28.13
N CYS A 190 9.49 -7.16 -28.76
CA CYS A 190 8.40 -7.98 -28.25
C CYS A 190 7.39 -8.29 -29.36
N THR A 191 6.65 -9.37 -29.23
CA THR A 191 5.54 -9.70 -30.11
C THR A 191 4.26 -8.93 -29.73
N SER A 192 3.26 -8.90 -30.61
CA SER A 192 2.02 -8.17 -30.37
C SER A 192 1.15 -8.93 -29.34
N HIS A 193 1.08 -8.39 -28.13
CA HIS A 193 0.22 -8.93 -27.07
C HIS A 193 -0.84 -7.89 -26.70
N ALA A 194 -2.10 -8.29 -26.78
CA ALA A 194 -3.24 -7.51 -26.36
C ALA A 194 -4.32 -8.41 -25.80
N ILE A 195 -5.01 -7.95 -24.77
CA ILE A 195 -6.15 -8.63 -24.17
C ILE A 195 -7.30 -7.67 -23.94
N GLY A 196 -8.51 -8.06 -24.38
CA GLY A 196 -9.70 -7.27 -24.14
C GLY A 196 -10.11 -7.28 -22.67
N TRP A 197 -10.71 -6.16 -22.22
CA TRP A 197 -11.21 -6.03 -20.86
C TRP A 197 -12.19 -7.13 -20.48
N LYS A 198 -13.18 -7.39 -21.33
CA LYS A 198 -14.21 -8.41 -21.06
C LYS A 198 -13.62 -9.79 -20.89
N THR A 199 -12.68 -10.16 -21.77
CA THR A 199 -11.97 -11.45 -21.73
C THR A 199 -11.14 -11.59 -20.46
N LEU A 200 -10.34 -10.57 -20.12
CA LEU A 200 -9.52 -10.61 -18.91
C LEU A 200 -10.38 -10.73 -17.66
N ASN A 201 -11.45 -9.94 -17.59
CA ASN A 201 -12.38 -10.00 -16.45
C ASN A 201 -13.04 -11.37 -16.31
N ALA A 202 -13.48 -11.97 -17.42
CA ALA A 202 -14.07 -13.31 -17.42
C ALA A 202 -13.08 -14.38 -16.93
N ILE A 203 -11.83 -14.34 -17.41
CA ILE A 203 -10.77 -15.28 -17.00
C ILE A 203 -10.51 -15.18 -15.49
N VAL A 204 -10.34 -13.95 -14.97
CA VAL A 204 -10.05 -13.73 -13.57
C VAL A 204 -11.21 -14.14 -12.68
N LEU A 205 -12.46 -13.80 -13.06
CA LEU A 205 -13.66 -14.22 -12.32
C LEU A 205 -13.82 -15.74 -12.30
N ASP A 206 -13.57 -16.41 -13.43
CA ASP A 206 -13.66 -17.87 -13.51
C ASP A 206 -12.60 -18.53 -12.63
N ASP A 207 -11.37 -18.01 -12.62
CA ASP A 207 -10.30 -18.52 -11.75
C ASP A 207 -10.63 -18.32 -10.26
N ILE A 208 -11.11 -17.12 -9.88
CA ILE A 208 -11.57 -16.85 -8.51
C ILE A 208 -12.69 -17.82 -8.11
N ASN A 209 -13.68 -18.02 -8.97
CA ASN A 209 -14.81 -18.92 -8.69
C ASN A 209 -14.35 -20.37 -8.53
N ARG A 210 -13.43 -20.84 -9.39
CA ARG A 210 -12.83 -22.19 -9.26
C ARG A 210 -12.12 -22.36 -7.93
N ASN A 211 -11.28 -21.40 -7.55
CA ASN A 211 -10.54 -21.43 -6.28
C ASN A 211 -11.48 -21.38 -5.06
N LEU A 212 -12.54 -20.56 -5.11
CA LEU A 212 -13.54 -20.49 -4.06
C LEU A 212 -14.30 -21.82 -3.91
N GLN A 213 -14.66 -22.46 -5.02
CA GLN A 213 -15.32 -23.78 -4.96
C GLN A 213 -14.38 -24.87 -4.44
N ALA A 214 -13.11 -24.85 -4.84
CA ALA A 214 -12.10 -25.77 -4.30
C ALA A 214 -11.92 -25.59 -2.79
N ALA A 215 -11.82 -24.37 -2.32
CA ALA A 215 -11.73 -24.04 -0.90
C ALA A 215 -12.97 -24.48 -0.10
N LYS A 216 -14.18 -24.29 -0.65
CA LYS A 216 -15.43 -24.74 -0.04
C LYS A 216 -15.48 -26.27 0.07
N ARG A 217 -15.04 -26.98 -0.96
CA ARG A 217 -14.98 -28.47 -0.95
C ARG A 217 -13.97 -28.98 0.08
N ALA A 218 -12.77 -28.40 0.13
CA ALA A 218 -11.74 -28.74 1.11
C ALA A 218 -12.24 -28.51 2.56
N ARG A 219 -12.90 -27.37 2.82
CA ARG A 219 -13.50 -27.07 4.13
C ARG A 219 -14.57 -28.09 4.51
N LYS A 220 -15.46 -28.43 3.56
CA LYS A 220 -16.52 -29.44 3.80
C LYS A 220 -15.93 -30.81 4.10
N GLY A 221 -14.89 -31.24 3.35
CA GLY A 221 -14.17 -32.48 3.60
C GLY A 221 -13.50 -32.54 4.97
N TYR A 222 -12.84 -31.45 5.36
CA TYR A 222 -12.21 -31.34 6.67
C TYR A 222 -13.22 -31.39 7.82
N LEU A 223 -14.36 -30.71 7.72
CA LEU A 223 -15.43 -30.77 8.71
C LEU A 223 -16.05 -32.16 8.79
N ALA A 224 -16.25 -32.84 7.68
CA ALA A 224 -16.77 -34.22 7.65
C ALA A 224 -15.79 -35.21 8.33
N ALA A 225 -14.49 -35.08 8.08
CA ALA A 225 -13.47 -35.88 8.75
C ALA A 225 -13.43 -35.64 10.27
N LEU A 226 -13.57 -34.41 10.73
CA LEU A 226 -13.65 -34.07 12.15
C LEU A 226 -14.90 -34.64 12.84
N THR A 227 -16.05 -34.65 12.16
CA THR A 227 -17.28 -35.25 12.70
C THR A 227 -17.21 -36.75 12.75
N ALA A 228 -16.61 -37.38 11.75
CA ALA A 228 -16.40 -38.84 11.73
C ALA A 228 -15.45 -39.28 12.86
N SER A 229 -14.37 -38.58 13.11
CA SER A 229 -13.41 -38.88 14.20
C SER A 229 -14.02 -38.72 15.59
N LYS A 230 -15.02 -37.86 15.77
CA LYS A 230 -15.75 -37.70 17.05
C LYS A 230 -16.84 -38.75 17.25
N ALA A 231 -17.30 -39.42 16.21
CA ALA A 231 -18.33 -40.47 16.29
C ALA A 231 -17.72 -41.87 16.53
N SER A 232 -16.42 -42.02 16.37
CA SER A 232 -15.68 -43.29 16.55
C SER A 232 -14.84 -43.36 17.85
N GLY A 233 -14.96 -42.41 18.74
CA GLY A 233 -14.40 -42.43 20.10
C GLY A 233 -15.50 -42.28 21.13
#